data_35bb280b40df174771bb66b81ba344ee
#
_entry.id   35bb280b40df174771bb66b81ba344ee
#
_cell.length_a   1.000
_cell.length_b   1.000
_cell.length_c   1.000
_cell.angle_alpha   90.00
_cell.angle_beta   90.00
_cell.angle_gamma   90.00
#
_symmetry.space_group_name_H-M   'P 1'
#
loop_
_entity.id
_entity.type
_entity.pdbx_description
1 polymer ?
#
loop_
_entity_poly.entity_id
_entity_poly.type
_entity_poly.pdbx_seq_one_letter_code
_entity_poly.pdbx_strand_id
1 'polypeptide(L)'
;MNLGEEKNPIIELQVVDFKLKDGEIISLDIPKTVYPPREDSELLIEALENLKAEGVAMEIGCGSGIISIMLARNNWFVEACDINPYAIAAAKKNSMAASVSEKINFKEGGFGDENFSIPDETKLIFWNLPYLTPPSPGEPRLGWIEEASMSDLEGEGWGHQLADYLEEHKDVLEPELLVILLQRKYPESPSTTDYWARLGWSHRVIKSIWIHDEKIEVVAYWKPGQ
;
A
#
# COMPACT_ATOMS: atom_id res chain seq x y z
N MET A 1 -1.75 -23.82 40.23
CA MET A 1 -2.32 -23.16 39.03
C MET A 1 -1.22 -23.14 37.98
N ASN A 2 -1.30 -24.05 37.02
CA ASN A 2 -0.38 -24.05 35.87
C ASN A 2 -0.77 -22.90 34.97
N LEU A 3 0.07 -21.87 34.91
CA LEU A 3 0.03 -20.89 33.84
C LEU A 3 0.45 -21.64 32.57
N GLY A 4 -0.53 -21.92 31.72
CA GLY A 4 -0.27 -22.49 30.41
C GLY A 4 0.67 -21.57 29.65
N GLU A 5 1.82 -22.08 29.21
CA GLU A 5 2.68 -21.45 28.22
C GLU A 5 1.82 -21.22 26.97
N GLU A 6 1.46 -19.97 26.70
CA GLU A 6 0.96 -19.58 25.40
C GLU A 6 2.06 -19.91 24.40
N LYS A 7 1.91 -21.01 23.68
CA LYS A 7 2.79 -21.31 22.54
C LYS A 7 2.57 -20.21 21.52
N ASN A 8 3.59 -19.37 21.33
CA ASN A 8 3.62 -18.47 20.18
C ASN A 8 3.27 -19.26 18.92
N PRO A 9 2.27 -18.84 18.14
CA PRO A 9 1.91 -19.57 16.92
C PRO A 9 3.15 -19.66 16.04
N ILE A 10 3.47 -20.86 15.57
CA ILE A 10 4.53 -21.06 14.58
C ILE A 10 4.04 -20.39 13.29
N ILE A 11 4.61 -19.24 12.98
CA ILE A 11 4.29 -18.52 11.76
C ILE A 11 5.01 -19.22 10.62
N GLU A 12 4.24 -19.86 9.75
CA GLU A 12 4.79 -20.45 8.54
C GLU A 12 5.24 -19.35 7.59
N LEU A 13 6.53 -19.37 7.23
CA LEU A 13 7.13 -18.49 6.24
C LEU A 13 7.10 -19.18 4.87
N GLN A 14 6.91 -18.41 3.84
CA GLN A 14 7.13 -18.78 2.45
C GLN A 14 8.19 -17.86 1.85
N VAL A 15 9.01 -18.41 0.98
CA VAL A 15 9.95 -17.62 0.17
C VAL A 15 9.28 -17.35 -1.16
N VAL A 16 9.21 -16.08 -1.52
CA VAL A 16 8.66 -15.63 -2.81
C VAL A 16 9.77 -14.91 -3.58
N ASP A 17 10.11 -15.45 -4.73
CA ASP A 17 11.06 -14.82 -5.64
C ASP A 17 10.32 -13.83 -6.55
N PHE A 18 10.55 -12.55 -6.29
CA PHE A 18 10.00 -11.47 -7.11
C PHE A 18 11.00 -11.09 -8.19
N LYS A 19 10.63 -11.29 -9.46
CA LYS A 19 11.50 -11.00 -10.60
C LYS A 19 11.26 -9.59 -11.10
N LEU A 20 12.31 -8.79 -11.13
CA LEU A 20 12.30 -7.46 -11.73
C LEU A 20 12.40 -7.54 -13.27
N LYS A 21 12.06 -6.45 -13.95
CA LYS A 21 12.14 -6.35 -15.43
C LYS A 21 13.54 -6.52 -16.00
N ASP A 22 14.56 -6.07 -15.29
CA ASP A 22 15.98 -6.25 -15.69
C ASP A 22 16.48 -7.67 -15.50
N GLY A 23 15.64 -8.54 -14.93
CA GLY A 23 15.92 -9.95 -14.66
C GLY A 23 16.50 -10.22 -13.27
N GLU A 24 16.74 -9.21 -12.46
CA GLU A 24 17.11 -9.39 -11.05
C GLU A 24 15.98 -10.08 -10.29
N ILE A 25 16.34 -10.93 -9.34
CA ILE A 25 15.39 -11.61 -8.46
C ILE A 25 15.60 -11.12 -7.03
N ILE A 26 14.52 -10.66 -6.40
CA ILE A 26 14.48 -10.33 -4.99
C ILE A 26 13.73 -11.45 -4.26
N SER A 27 14.44 -12.21 -3.43
CA SER A 27 13.82 -13.23 -2.59
C SER A 27 13.27 -12.59 -1.32
N LEU A 28 11.99 -12.79 -1.07
CA LEU A 28 11.24 -12.22 0.05
C LEU A 28 10.81 -13.34 1.00
N ASP A 29 11.11 -13.17 2.28
CA ASP A 29 10.53 -13.99 3.34
C ASP A 29 9.17 -13.43 3.74
N ILE A 30 8.10 -14.16 3.49
CA ILE A 30 6.73 -13.67 3.70
C ILE A 30 5.97 -14.65 4.60
N PRO A 31 5.45 -14.19 5.76
CA PRO A 31 4.52 -14.99 6.55
C PRO A 31 3.24 -15.31 5.75
N LYS A 32 2.65 -16.49 5.96
CA LYS A 32 1.37 -16.85 5.33
C LYS A 32 0.20 -15.93 5.70
N THR A 33 0.37 -15.10 6.71
CA THR A 33 -0.60 -14.07 7.13
C THR A 33 -0.40 -12.73 6.42
N VAL A 34 0.55 -12.64 5.49
CA VAL A 34 0.86 -11.44 4.72
C VAL A 34 0.62 -11.73 3.25
N TYR A 35 -0.02 -10.78 2.56
CA TYR A 35 -0.30 -10.89 1.13
C TYR A 35 1.03 -10.95 0.34
N PRO A 36 1.25 -11.98 -0.46
CA PRO A 36 2.45 -12.04 -1.29
C PRO A 36 2.30 -11.08 -2.49
N PRO A 37 3.39 -10.44 -2.94
CA PRO A 37 3.35 -9.59 -4.12
C PRO A 37 2.92 -10.40 -5.35
N ARG A 38 2.05 -9.79 -6.15
CA ARG A 38 1.49 -10.36 -7.38
C ARG A 38 1.50 -9.33 -8.51
N GLU A 39 0.70 -9.55 -9.53
CA GLU A 39 0.58 -8.70 -10.73
C GLU A 39 0.21 -7.24 -10.39
N ASP A 40 -0.58 -7.03 -9.34
CA ASP A 40 -0.92 -5.71 -8.81
C ASP A 40 0.30 -4.99 -8.23
N SER A 41 1.11 -5.68 -7.45
CA SER A 41 2.36 -5.13 -6.90
C SER A 41 3.35 -4.81 -8.01
N GLU A 42 3.47 -5.66 -9.03
CA GLU A 42 4.30 -5.41 -10.21
C GLU A 42 3.83 -4.17 -10.96
N LEU A 43 2.51 -4.04 -11.18
CA LEU A 43 1.92 -2.90 -11.86
C LEU A 43 2.22 -1.58 -11.13
N LEU A 44 2.13 -1.58 -9.80
CA LEU A 44 2.40 -0.40 -8.98
C LEU A 44 3.90 -0.05 -8.99
N ILE A 45 4.80 -1.04 -8.87
CA ILE A 45 6.25 -0.84 -9.02
C ILE A 45 6.56 -0.20 -10.36
N GLU A 46 6.00 -0.72 -11.45
CA GLU A 46 6.19 -0.18 -12.79
C GLU A 46 5.71 1.27 -12.95
N ALA A 47 4.68 1.66 -12.22
CA ALA A 47 4.21 3.05 -12.25
C ALA A 47 5.14 3.99 -11.48
N LEU A 48 5.81 3.48 -10.44
CA LEU A 48 6.67 4.24 -9.54
C LEU A 48 8.13 4.30 -9.99
N GLU A 49 8.62 3.32 -10.77
CA GLU A 49 10.05 3.14 -11.11
C GLU A 49 10.70 4.34 -11.80
N ASN A 50 9.92 5.14 -12.53
CA ASN A 50 10.42 6.29 -13.27
C ASN A 50 10.29 7.63 -12.51
N LEU A 51 9.77 7.61 -11.29
CA LEU A 51 9.69 8.80 -10.46
C LEU A 51 11.09 9.14 -9.93
N LYS A 52 11.42 10.44 -10.01
CA LYS A 52 12.64 10.94 -9.40
C LYS A 52 12.45 11.08 -7.89
N ALA A 53 13.44 10.65 -7.12
CA ALA A 53 13.44 10.85 -5.68
C ALA A 53 13.63 12.34 -5.36
N GLU A 54 12.62 12.95 -4.72
CA GLU A 54 12.60 14.37 -4.39
C GLU A 54 12.24 14.65 -2.91
N GLY A 55 12.30 13.63 -2.05
CA GLY A 55 11.94 13.76 -0.64
C GLY A 55 11.53 12.44 0.00
N VAL A 56 10.51 12.51 0.84
CA VAL A 56 9.95 11.36 1.53
C VAL A 56 8.77 10.80 0.74
N ALA A 57 8.76 9.47 0.58
CA ALA A 57 7.60 8.74 0.09
C ALA A 57 6.91 8.03 1.27
N MET A 58 5.58 7.96 1.26
CA MET A 58 4.81 7.23 2.25
C MET A 58 4.06 6.07 1.61
N GLU A 59 4.29 4.86 2.10
CA GLU A 59 3.53 3.67 1.74
C GLU A 59 2.50 3.34 2.81
N ILE A 60 1.23 3.20 2.41
CA ILE A 60 0.16 2.72 3.28
C ILE A 60 -0.09 1.25 2.94
N GLY A 61 -0.06 0.36 3.95
CA GLY A 61 -0.23 -1.08 3.74
C GLY A 61 0.97 -1.73 3.04
N CYS A 62 2.16 -1.69 3.66
CA CYS A 62 3.41 -2.09 2.99
C CYS A 62 3.58 -3.61 2.76
N GLY A 63 2.80 -4.46 3.42
CA GLY A 63 2.84 -5.91 3.24
C GLY A 63 4.24 -6.49 3.40
N SER A 64 4.77 -7.10 2.34
CA SER A 64 6.12 -7.68 2.30
C SER A 64 7.25 -6.64 2.26
N GLY A 65 6.92 -5.36 2.03
CA GLY A 65 7.87 -4.26 1.89
C GLY A 65 8.49 -4.12 0.50
N ILE A 66 8.07 -4.92 -0.49
CA ILE A 66 8.74 -4.95 -1.81
C ILE A 66 8.71 -3.59 -2.50
N ILE A 67 7.59 -2.85 -2.45
CA ILE A 67 7.46 -1.56 -3.13
C ILE A 67 8.34 -0.50 -2.44
N SER A 68 8.30 -0.44 -1.09
CA SER A 68 9.24 0.38 -0.30
C SER A 68 10.70 0.09 -0.62
N ILE A 69 11.08 -1.20 -0.75
CA ILE A 69 12.43 -1.63 -1.12
C ILE A 69 12.83 -1.09 -2.50
N MET A 70 11.93 -1.17 -3.48
CA MET A 70 12.18 -0.67 -4.83
C MET A 70 12.36 0.84 -4.86
N LEU A 71 11.53 1.59 -4.14
CA LEU A 71 11.70 3.04 -4.02
C LEU A 71 13.00 3.42 -3.29
N ALA A 72 13.34 2.72 -2.21
CA ALA A 72 14.60 2.97 -1.49
C ALA A 72 15.84 2.70 -2.35
N ARG A 73 15.81 1.70 -3.24
CA ARG A 73 16.86 1.48 -4.26
C ARG A 73 16.97 2.63 -5.23
N ASN A 74 15.86 3.28 -5.55
CA ASN A 74 15.78 4.47 -6.38
C ASN A 74 16.02 5.77 -5.58
N ASN A 75 16.66 5.68 -4.41
CA ASN A 75 17.07 6.77 -3.54
C ASN A 75 15.95 7.56 -2.84
N TRP A 76 14.74 7.03 -2.76
CA TRP A 76 13.72 7.58 -1.89
C TRP A 76 14.01 7.25 -0.41
N PHE A 77 13.66 8.17 0.47
CA PHE A 77 13.41 7.84 1.87
C PHE A 77 11.93 7.44 1.99
N VAL A 78 11.66 6.33 2.66
CA VAL A 78 10.30 5.79 2.72
C VAL A 78 9.83 5.66 4.15
N GLU A 79 8.71 6.28 4.47
CA GLU A 79 7.90 5.96 5.64
C GLU A 79 6.85 4.94 5.21
N ALA A 80 6.73 3.84 5.91
CA ALA A 80 5.82 2.77 5.53
C ALA A 80 5.06 2.25 6.74
N CYS A 81 3.78 1.97 6.58
CA CYS A 81 2.97 1.42 7.67
C CYS A 81 2.16 0.21 7.21
N ASP A 82 1.80 -0.63 8.19
CA ASP A 82 0.89 -1.75 8.00
C ASP A 82 0.22 -2.09 9.33
N ILE A 83 -1.08 -2.40 9.29
CA ILE A 83 -1.84 -2.81 10.48
C ILE A 83 -1.45 -4.22 10.95
N ASN A 84 -0.83 -5.02 10.07
CA ASN A 84 -0.40 -6.36 10.37
C ASN A 84 1.05 -6.35 10.90
N PRO A 85 1.29 -6.64 12.20
CA PRO A 85 2.63 -6.64 12.77
C PRO A 85 3.58 -7.67 12.13
N TYR A 86 3.04 -8.73 11.53
CA TYR A 86 3.82 -9.72 10.81
C TYR A 86 4.29 -9.19 9.45
N ALA A 87 3.51 -8.31 8.81
CA ALA A 87 3.94 -7.60 7.62
C ALA A 87 5.11 -6.67 7.93
N ILE A 88 5.03 -5.88 9.00
CA ILE A 88 6.11 -5.01 9.46
C ILE A 88 7.39 -5.79 9.77
N ALA A 89 7.27 -6.92 10.46
CA ALA A 89 8.42 -7.78 10.75
C ALA A 89 9.08 -8.34 9.47
N ALA A 90 8.26 -8.79 8.52
CA ALA A 90 8.72 -9.29 7.23
C ALA A 90 9.37 -8.17 6.39
N ALA A 91 8.72 -7.02 6.27
CA ALA A 91 9.22 -5.87 5.51
C ALA A 91 10.58 -5.38 6.04
N LYS A 92 10.74 -5.28 7.37
CA LYS A 92 12.04 -4.98 8.01
C LYS A 92 13.11 -5.99 7.64
N LYS A 93 12.82 -7.29 7.73
CA LYS A 93 13.75 -8.35 7.37
C LYS A 93 14.14 -8.29 5.89
N ASN A 94 13.17 -8.15 5.01
CA ASN A 94 13.38 -8.09 3.57
C ASN A 94 14.20 -6.85 3.16
N SER A 95 13.94 -5.69 3.78
CA SER A 95 14.72 -4.46 3.52
C SER A 95 16.18 -4.57 3.94
N MET A 96 16.45 -5.28 5.06
CA MET A 96 17.83 -5.59 5.49
C MET A 96 18.51 -6.51 4.48
N ALA A 97 17.84 -7.56 4.03
CA ALA A 97 18.36 -8.49 3.02
C ALA A 97 18.67 -7.76 1.69
N ALA A 98 17.83 -6.78 1.32
CA ALA A 98 18.03 -5.93 0.15
C ALA A 98 19.04 -4.79 0.36
N SER A 99 19.64 -4.63 1.57
CA SER A 99 20.62 -3.59 1.93
C SER A 99 20.11 -2.16 1.77
N VAL A 100 18.82 -1.91 2.04
CA VAL A 100 18.18 -0.58 1.95
C VAL A 100 17.45 -0.17 3.24
N SER A 101 17.59 -0.93 4.31
CA SER A 101 16.87 -0.70 5.57
C SER A 101 17.11 0.69 6.19
N GLU A 102 18.24 1.31 5.91
CA GLU A 102 18.59 2.66 6.39
C GLU A 102 17.74 3.77 5.77
N LYS A 103 17.07 3.47 4.64
CA LYS A 103 16.23 4.42 3.91
C LYS A 103 14.73 4.21 4.17
N ILE A 104 14.37 3.19 4.96
CA ILE A 104 12.96 2.84 5.15
C ILE A 104 12.66 2.78 6.65
N ASN A 105 11.65 3.52 7.07
CA ASN A 105 11.11 3.46 8.42
C ASN A 105 9.76 2.75 8.40
N PHE A 106 9.67 1.56 9.02
CA PHE A 106 8.46 0.77 9.11
C PHE A 106 7.79 0.93 10.46
N LYS A 107 6.50 1.28 10.48
CA LYS A 107 5.67 1.49 11.68
C LYS A 107 4.47 0.56 11.66
N GLU A 108 4.12 -0.01 12.80
CA GLU A 108 2.83 -0.68 13.00
C GLU A 108 1.72 0.35 13.05
N GLY A 109 0.56 0.02 12.50
CA GLY A 109 -0.59 0.88 12.39
C GLY A 109 -0.92 1.18 10.92
N GLY A 110 -1.99 1.91 10.69
CA GLY A 110 -2.46 2.17 9.34
C GLY A 110 -3.36 3.37 9.24
N PHE A 111 -3.80 3.63 8.02
CA PHE A 111 -4.77 4.68 7.76
C PHE A 111 -6.08 4.40 8.53
N GLY A 112 -6.56 5.41 9.25
CA GLY A 112 -7.71 5.29 10.14
C GLY A 112 -7.37 5.06 11.62
N ASP A 113 -6.12 4.78 11.96
CA ASP A 113 -5.67 4.71 13.36
C ASP A 113 -5.53 6.13 13.94
N GLU A 114 -5.80 6.29 15.25
CA GLU A 114 -5.70 7.59 15.94
C GLU A 114 -4.30 8.24 15.85
N ASN A 115 -3.26 7.44 15.69
CA ASN A 115 -1.87 7.89 15.60
C ASN A 115 -1.33 7.94 14.16
N PHE A 116 -2.21 7.73 13.16
CA PHE A 116 -1.79 7.85 11.78
C PHE A 116 -1.47 9.30 11.44
N SER A 117 -0.33 9.52 10.84
CA SER A 117 0.08 10.83 10.33
C SER A 117 0.95 10.70 9.10
N ILE A 118 0.80 11.63 8.20
CA ILE A 118 1.67 11.77 7.03
C ILE A 118 2.79 12.74 7.42
N PRO A 119 4.07 12.38 7.24
CA PRO A 119 5.18 13.29 7.50
C PRO A 119 5.09 14.57 6.65
N ASP A 120 5.43 15.73 7.23
CA ASP A 120 5.29 17.04 6.57
C ASP A 120 6.05 17.13 5.23
N GLU A 121 7.21 16.48 5.11
CA GLU A 121 8.05 16.50 3.90
C GLU A 121 7.65 15.46 2.84
N THR A 122 6.47 14.83 2.98
CA THR A 122 6.02 13.78 2.06
C THR A 122 5.70 14.35 0.68
N LYS A 123 6.44 13.92 -0.33
CA LYS A 123 6.25 14.28 -1.74
C LYS A 123 5.44 13.24 -2.52
N LEU A 124 5.41 12.02 -2.03
CA LEU A 124 4.72 10.89 -2.67
C LEU A 124 3.99 10.08 -1.62
N ILE A 125 2.69 9.86 -1.82
CA ILE A 125 1.92 8.85 -1.11
C ILE A 125 1.55 7.78 -2.12
N PHE A 126 1.71 6.51 -1.75
CA PHE A 126 1.22 5.42 -2.58
C PHE A 126 0.58 4.33 -1.75
N TRP A 127 -0.43 3.71 -2.34
CA TRP A 127 -1.22 2.68 -1.68
C TRP A 127 -1.76 1.67 -2.70
N ASN A 128 -1.50 0.40 -2.48
CA ASN A 128 -2.28 -0.66 -3.09
C ASN A 128 -3.57 -0.78 -2.27
N LEU A 129 -4.60 -0.06 -2.68
CA LEU A 129 -5.86 0.00 -1.92
C LEU A 129 -6.44 -1.41 -1.73
N PRO A 130 -6.98 -1.72 -0.55
CA PRO A 130 -7.78 -2.91 -0.35
C PRO A 130 -8.98 -2.91 -1.31
N TYR A 131 -9.07 -3.89 -2.20
CA TYR A 131 -10.10 -3.94 -3.25
C TYR A 131 -10.87 -5.25 -3.32
N LEU A 132 -10.55 -6.23 -2.48
CA LEU A 132 -11.28 -7.50 -2.46
C LEU A 132 -12.68 -7.30 -1.89
N THR A 133 -13.66 -7.95 -2.51
CA THR A 133 -15.02 -7.96 -2.00
C THR A 133 -15.09 -8.81 -0.74
N PRO A 134 -15.66 -8.29 0.37
CA PRO A 134 -15.85 -9.09 1.57
C PRO A 134 -16.68 -10.36 1.28
N PRO A 135 -16.39 -11.48 1.95
CA PRO A 135 -17.13 -12.71 1.75
C PRO A 135 -18.59 -12.55 2.17
N SER A 136 -19.47 -13.25 1.47
CA SER A 136 -20.90 -13.27 1.82
C SER A 136 -21.15 -13.83 3.23
N PRO A 137 -22.23 -13.43 3.91
CA PRO A 137 -22.55 -13.99 5.21
C PRO A 137 -22.64 -15.52 5.16
N GLY A 138 -21.82 -16.20 5.98
CA GLY A 138 -21.73 -17.66 6.05
C GLY A 138 -20.60 -18.29 5.26
N GLU A 139 -19.87 -17.53 4.45
CA GLU A 139 -18.62 -18.00 3.85
C GLU A 139 -17.48 -17.98 4.88
N PRO A 140 -16.54 -18.95 4.81
CA PRO A 140 -15.41 -18.99 5.73
C PRO A 140 -14.48 -17.79 5.49
N ARG A 141 -14.07 -17.13 6.56
CA ARG A 141 -13.07 -16.08 6.51
C ARG A 141 -11.66 -16.67 6.47
N LEU A 142 -10.79 -16.11 5.62
CA LEU A 142 -9.41 -16.57 5.43
C LEU A 142 -8.41 -15.94 6.41
N GLY A 143 -8.88 -15.09 7.35
CA GLY A 143 -8.05 -14.48 8.38
C GLY A 143 -7.43 -13.12 7.97
N TRP A 144 -6.32 -12.77 8.58
CA TRP A 144 -5.68 -11.45 8.47
C TRP A 144 -5.40 -10.96 7.03
N ILE A 145 -5.04 -11.86 6.12
CA ILE A 145 -4.80 -11.48 4.71
C ILE A 145 -6.05 -10.93 4.07
N GLU A 146 -7.17 -11.58 4.31
CA GLU A 146 -8.45 -11.21 3.74
C GLU A 146 -8.95 -9.90 4.35
N GLU A 147 -8.87 -9.75 5.68
CA GLU A 147 -9.28 -8.52 6.37
C GLU A 147 -8.49 -7.30 5.91
N ALA A 148 -7.17 -7.42 5.76
CA ALA A 148 -6.31 -6.35 5.28
C ALA A 148 -6.51 -6.00 3.79
N SER A 149 -7.08 -6.93 3.01
CA SER A 149 -7.29 -6.76 1.56
C SER A 149 -8.73 -6.39 1.19
N MET A 150 -9.65 -6.35 2.17
CA MET A 150 -11.06 -6.04 1.93
C MET A 150 -11.27 -4.56 1.66
N SER A 151 -12.05 -4.29 0.64
CA SER A 151 -12.57 -2.95 0.42
C SER A 151 -13.59 -2.59 1.51
N ASP A 152 -13.62 -1.32 1.88
CA ASP A 152 -14.69 -0.76 2.72
C ASP A 152 -15.94 -0.55 1.85
N LEU A 153 -16.73 -1.63 1.65
CA LEU A 153 -17.96 -1.59 0.84
C LEU A 153 -19.15 -1.00 1.61
N GLU A 154 -19.08 -0.97 2.95
CA GLU A 154 -20.14 -0.42 3.80
C GLU A 154 -19.94 1.08 4.07
N GLY A 155 -18.70 1.58 3.84
CA GLY A 155 -18.32 2.97 3.97
C GLY A 155 -18.17 3.70 2.65
N GLU A 156 -17.53 4.87 2.69
CA GLU A 156 -17.28 5.69 1.50
C GLU A 156 -16.12 5.18 0.65
N GLY A 157 -15.43 4.12 1.11
CA GLY A 157 -14.24 3.54 0.49
C GLY A 157 -12.93 4.21 0.92
N TRP A 158 -11.88 3.41 1.08
CA TRP A 158 -10.58 3.88 1.57
C TRP A 158 -9.98 5.02 0.74
N GLY A 159 -10.18 5.00 -0.57
CA GLY A 159 -9.70 6.06 -1.44
C GLY A 159 -10.41 7.39 -1.22
N HIS A 160 -11.70 7.40 -0.88
CA HIS A 160 -12.46 8.61 -0.55
C HIS A 160 -12.03 9.16 0.82
N GLN A 161 -11.92 8.30 1.83
CA GLN A 161 -11.47 8.68 3.17
C GLN A 161 -10.07 9.28 3.15
N LEU A 162 -9.16 8.73 2.33
CA LEU A 162 -7.83 9.32 2.15
C LEU A 162 -7.92 10.73 1.54
N ALA A 163 -8.78 10.93 0.54
CA ALA A 163 -8.97 12.25 -0.06
C ALA A 163 -9.46 13.28 0.98
N ASP A 164 -10.43 12.91 1.80
CA ASP A 164 -10.95 13.78 2.86
C ASP A 164 -9.88 14.10 3.90
N TYR A 165 -9.11 13.09 4.33
CA TYR A 165 -7.99 13.30 5.24
C TYR A 165 -6.98 14.30 4.68
N LEU A 166 -6.64 14.19 3.40
CA LEU A 166 -5.69 15.11 2.75
C LEU A 166 -6.26 16.53 2.63
N GLU A 167 -7.57 16.67 2.40
CA GLU A 167 -8.21 18.01 2.42
C GLU A 167 -8.23 18.63 3.81
N GLU A 168 -8.47 17.85 4.86
CA GLU A 168 -8.45 18.32 6.24
C GLU A 168 -7.04 18.77 6.68
N HIS A 169 -5.99 18.15 6.14
CA HIS A 169 -4.59 18.41 6.50
C HIS A 169 -3.82 19.21 5.44
N LYS A 170 -4.49 19.76 4.44
CA LYS A 170 -3.84 20.41 3.28
C LYS A 170 -2.87 21.55 3.63
N ASP A 171 -3.06 22.21 4.78
CA ASP A 171 -2.21 23.34 5.19
C ASP A 171 -0.81 22.90 5.68
N VAL A 172 -0.63 21.61 5.98
CA VAL A 172 0.65 21.04 6.44
C VAL A 172 1.27 20.07 5.41
N LEU A 173 0.56 19.78 4.32
CA LEU A 173 1.06 18.91 3.27
C LEU A 173 1.88 19.72 2.24
N GLU A 174 2.83 19.04 1.60
CA GLU A 174 3.61 19.62 0.52
C GLU A 174 2.71 20.03 -0.66
N PRO A 175 2.89 21.24 -1.21
CA PRO A 175 2.07 21.73 -2.34
C PRO A 175 2.15 20.83 -3.59
N GLU A 176 3.31 20.18 -3.78
CA GLU A 176 3.59 19.30 -4.93
C GLU A 176 3.35 17.81 -4.61
N LEU A 177 2.53 17.52 -3.57
CA LEU A 177 2.22 16.16 -3.18
C LEU A 177 1.61 15.39 -4.35
N LEU A 178 2.24 14.26 -4.68
CA LEU A 178 1.73 13.28 -5.63
C LEU A 178 1.14 12.09 -4.86
N VAL A 179 -0.08 11.69 -5.19
CA VAL A 179 -0.69 10.49 -4.63
C VAL A 179 -0.89 9.47 -5.73
N ILE A 180 -0.41 8.25 -5.53
CA ILE A 180 -0.55 7.15 -6.48
C ILE A 180 -1.30 6.00 -5.82
N LEU A 181 -2.49 5.71 -6.34
CA LEU A 181 -3.34 4.64 -5.83
C LEU A 181 -3.45 3.54 -6.88
N LEU A 182 -3.23 2.31 -6.45
CA LEU A 182 -3.71 1.15 -7.18
C LEU A 182 -5.12 0.85 -6.69
N GLN A 183 -6.06 0.81 -7.62
CA GLN A 183 -7.48 0.69 -7.31
C GLN A 183 -8.19 -0.21 -8.30
N ARG A 184 -9.26 -0.87 -7.86
CA ARG A 184 -10.18 -1.56 -8.73
C ARG A 184 -11.16 -0.55 -9.34
N LYS A 185 -11.42 -0.66 -10.65
CA LYS A 185 -12.48 0.10 -11.29
C LYS A 185 -13.81 -0.65 -11.16
N TYR A 186 -14.70 -0.12 -10.35
CA TYR A 186 -16.07 -0.62 -10.23
C TYR A 186 -16.97 -0.01 -11.29
N PRO A 187 -17.79 -0.81 -12.01
CA PRO A 187 -18.68 -0.29 -13.04
C PRO A 187 -19.84 0.57 -12.50
N GLU A 188 -20.29 0.31 -11.28
CA GLU A 188 -21.53 0.82 -10.72
C GLU A 188 -21.38 1.72 -9.50
N SER A 189 -20.15 1.97 -9.03
CA SER A 189 -19.89 2.81 -7.85
C SER A 189 -19.40 4.19 -8.28
N PRO A 190 -19.66 5.26 -7.50
CA PRO A 190 -18.97 6.54 -7.70
C PRO A 190 -17.48 6.26 -7.71
N SER A 191 -16.83 6.56 -8.84
CA SER A 191 -15.42 6.20 -8.96
C SER A 191 -14.59 7.05 -7.99
N THR A 192 -13.56 6.47 -7.40
CA THR A 192 -12.58 7.21 -6.59
C THR A 192 -12.07 8.45 -7.34
N THR A 193 -11.82 8.33 -8.65
CA THR A 193 -11.38 9.45 -9.50
C THR A 193 -12.39 10.60 -9.56
N ASP A 194 -13.71 10.32 -9.65
CA ASP A 194 -14.73 11.35 -9.66
C ASP A 194 -14.86 12.05 -8.30
N TYR A 195 -14.65 11.31 -7.22
CA TYR A 195 -14.64 11.87 -5.86
C TYR A 195 -13.47 12.85 -5.69
N TRP A 196 -12.24 12.43 -6.00
CA TRP A 196 -11.04 13.28 -5.95
C TRP A 196 -11.16 14.51 -6.85
N ALA A 197 -11.73 14.35 -8.05
CA ALA A 197 -11.95 15.46 -8.97
C ALA A 197 -12.93 16.52 -8.40
N ARG A 198 -13.97 16.09 -7.67
CA ARG A 198 -14.89 17.03 -6.97
C ARG A 198 -14.21 17.84 -5.86
N LEU A 199 -13.18 17.28 -5.24
CA LEU A 199 -12.32 17.96 -4.26
C LEU A 199 -11.23 18.83 -4.93
N GLY A 200 -11.22 18.93 -6.26
CA GLY A 200 -10.28 19.76 -7.03
C GLY A 200 -8.95 19.10 -7.32
N TRP A 201 -8.83 17.79 -7.15
CA TRP A 201 -7.64 17.05 -7.57
C TRP A 201 -7.71 16.71 -9.06
N SER A 202 -6.62 16.93 -9.78
CA SER A 202 -6.41 16.36 -11.11
C SER A 202 -6.00 14.91 -10.99
N HIS A 203 -6.30 14.10 -11.99
CA HIS A 203 -5.89 12.70 -11.99
C HIS A 203 -5.50 12.22 -13.38
N ARG A 204 -4.74 11.14 -13.42
CA ARG A 204 -4.37 10.43 -14.65
C ARG A 204 -4.17 8.95 -14.37
N VAL A 205 -4.81 8.10 -15.15
CA VAL A 205 -4.50 6.67 -15.18
C VAL A 205 -3.11 6.50 -15.79
N ILE A 206 -2.16 5.97 -15.01
CA ILE A 206 -0.77 5.75 -15.45
C ILE A 206 -0.67 4.38 -16.12
N LYS A 207 -1.27 3.37 -15.48
CA LYS A 207 -1.25 1.97 -15.93
C LYS A 207 -2.56 1.29 -15.63
N SER A 208 -2.86 0.23 -16.36
CA SER A 208 -3.98 -0.65 -16.03
C SER A 208 -3.76 -2.05 -16.57
N ILE A 209 -4.31 -3.04 -15.88
CA ILE A 209 -4.38 -4.44 -16.31
C ILE A 209 -5.77 -5.01 -16.05
N TRP A 210 -6.07 -6.12 -16.70
CA TRP A 210 -7.23 -6.94 -16.37
C TRP A 210 -6.74 -8.17 -15.60
N ILE A 211 -7.25 -8.35 -14.39
CA ILE A 211 -7.04 -9.55 -13.58
C ILE A 211 -8.39 -10.24 -13.52
N HIS A 212 -8.51 -11.39 -14.19
CA HIS A 212 -9.80 -12.04 -14.45
C HIS A 212 -10.74 -11.04 -15.14
N ASP A 213 -11.92 -10.79 -14.61
CA ASP A 213 -12.93 -9.86 -15.17
C ASP A 213 -12.88 -8.47 -14.52
N GLU A 214 -11.83 -8.18 -13.74
CA GLU A 214 -11.67 -6.95 -12.99
C GLU A 214 -10.59 -6.07 -13.58
N LYS A 215 -10.91 -4.80 -13.80
CA LYS A 215 -9.93 -3.81 -14.24
C LYS A 215 -9.27 -3.17 -13.04
N ILE A 216 -7.96 -3.36 -12.93
CA ILE A 216 -7.12 -2.73 -11.92
C ILE A 216 -6.37 -1.58 -12.57
N GLU A 217 -6.40 -0.42 -11.94
CA GLU A 217 -5.79 0.81 -12.46
C GLU A 217 -4.83 1.40 -11.41
N VAL A 218 -3.68 1.88 -11.88
CA VAL A 218 -2.82 2.76 -11.10
C VAL A 218 -3.10 4.18 -11.54
N VAL A 219 -3.55 5.00 -10.61
CA VAL A 219 -3.96 6.37 -10.86
C VAL A 219 -3.11 7.34 -10.04
N ALA A 220 -2.59 8.35 -10.72
CA ALA A 220 -1.91 9.47 -10.08
C ALA A 220 -2.91 10.60 -9.84
N TYR A 221 -2.81 11.24 -8.66
CA TYR A 221 -3.60 12.39 -8.25
C TYR A 221 -2.67 13.51 -7.78
N TRP A 222 -3.00 14.76 -8.12
CA TRP A 222 -2.25 15.94 -7.71
C TRP A 222 -3.15 17.17 -7.68
N LYS A 223 -2.78 18.19 -6.89
CA LYS A 223 -3.45 19.49 -6.91
C LYS A 223 -2.85 20.37 -8.00
N PRO A 224 -3.64 20.89 -8.96
CA PRO A 224 -3.13 21.79 -9.97
C PRO A 224 -2.86 23.19 -9.36
N GLY A 225 -1.64 23.68 -9.50
CA GLY A 225 -1.33 25.10 -9.29
C GLY A 225 -1.30 25.58 -7.84
N GLN A 226 -0.93 24.74 -6.89
CA GLN A 226 -0.47 25.19 -5.58
C GLN A 226 1.01 25.53 -5.60
#